data_75e6a31626a372e264003bfb63872561
#
_entry.id   75e6a31626a372e264003bfb63872561
#
_cell.length_a   1.000
_cell.length_b   1.000
_cell.length_c   1.000
_cell.angle_alpha   90.00
_cell.angle_beta   90.00
_cell.angle_gamma   90.00
#
_symmetry.space_group_name_H-M   'P 1'
#
loop_
_entity.id
_entity.type
_entity.pdbx_description
1 polymer ?
#
loop_
_entity_poly.entity_id
_entity_poly.type
_entity_poly.pdbx_seq_one_letter_code
_entity_poly.pdbx_strand_id
1 'polypeptide(L)' 'MAVLELYQIVVAALLWGSEWKRKKILFYCDNKATVVIVKKGRSKCIEIIKLMRQLTWCASLHNFQLTAKHV' A
#
# COMPACT_ATOMS: atom_id res chain seq x y z
N MET A 1 6.24 -0.81 -13.27
CA MET A 1 5.94 -2.16 -12.78
C MET A 1 5.24 -2.09 -11.43
N ALA A 2 4.23 -2.92 -11.27
CA ALA A 2 3.39 -2.90 -10.07
C ALA A 2 4.18 -3.18 -8.78
N VAL A 3 5.17 -4.07 -8.82
CA VAL A 3 5.97 -4.41 -7.64
C VAL A 3 6.75 -3.21 -7.13
N LEU A 4 7.36 -2.43 -8.03
CA LEU A 4 8.16 -1.26 -7.64
C LEU A 4 7.29 -0.16 -7.03
N GLU A 5 6.13 0.09 -7.62
CA GLU A 5 5.20 1.09 -7.07
C GLU A 5 4.69 0.67 -5.70
N LEU A 6 4.31 -0.59 -5.56
CA LEU A 6 3.84 -1.11 -4.29
C LEU A 6 4.95 -1.08 -3.24
N TYR A 7 6.18 -1.40 -3.64
CA TYR A 7 7.33 -1.31 -2.76
C TYR A 7 7.52 0.11 -2.23
N GLN A 8 7.39 1.11 -3.09
CA GLN A 8 7.50 2.50 -2.67
C GLN A 8 6.43 2.87 -1.64
N ILE A 9 5.21 2.40 -1.84
CA ILE A 9 4.12 2.63 -0.89
C ILE A 9 4.45 1.99 0.46
N VAL A 10 4.95 0.77 0.45
CA VAL A 10 5.32 0.05 1.68
C VAL A 10 6.45 0.77 2.41
N VAL A 11 7.49 1.22 1.67
CA VAL A 11 8.59 1.97 2.26
C VAL A 11 8.10 3.26 2.89
N ALA A 12 7.22 3.98 2.21
CA ALA A 12 6.63 5.20 2.75
C ALA A 12 5.85 4.92 4.03
N ALA A 13 5.09 3.83 4.06
CA ALA A 13 4.35 3.43 5.24
C ALA A 13 5.28 3.10 6.42
N LEU A 14 6.40 2.44 6.14
CA LEU A 14 7.37 2.11 7.17
C LEU A 14 8.05 3.36 7.74
N LEU A 15 8.35 4.34 6.88
CA LEU A 15 9.04 5.55 7.29
C LEU A 15 8.11 6.56 7.98
N TRP A 16 6.90 6.71 7.45
CA TRP A 16 5.98 7.76 7.92
C TRP A 16 4.68 7.23 8.48
N GLY A 17 4.54 5.94 8.67
CA GLY A 17 3.31 5.35 9.19
C GLY A 17 2.90 5.93 10.53
N SER A 18 3.85 6.19 11.42
CA SER A 18 3.57 6.77 12.72
C SER A 18 2.98 8.18 12.61
N GLU A 19 3.36 8.93 11.57
CA GLU A 19 2.81 10.26 11.30
C GLU A 19 1.42 10.19 10.69
N TRP A 20 1.08 9.05 10.08
CA TRP A 20 -0.22 8.84 9.44
C TRP A 20 -1.29 8.32 10.41
N LYS A 21 -0.97 8.23 11.66
CA LYS A 21 -1.86 7.67 12.68
C LYS A 21 -3.23 8.32 12.63
N ARG A 22 -4.27 7.50 12.50
CA ARG A 22 -5.67 7.92 12.41
C ARG A 22 -6.00 8.79 11.20
N LYS A 23 -5.16 8.75 10.16
CA LYS A 23 -5.38 9.51 8.93
C LYS A 23 -5.77 8.59 7.79
N LYS A 24 -6.44 9.16 6.80
CA LYS A 24 -6.72 8.49 5.55
C LYS A 24 -5.68 8.95 4.53
N ILE A 25 -4.91 8.00 4.02
CA ILE A 25 -3.82 8.30 3.08
C ILE A 25 -4.25 7.89 1.68
N LEU A 26 -4.10 8.81 0.74
CA LEU A 26 -4.46 8.57 -0.65
C LEU A 26 -3.20 8.58 -1.52
N PHE A 27 -3.00 7.51 -2.27
CA PHE A 27 -1.92 7.43 -3.25
C PHE A 27 -2.47 7.44 -4.66
N TYR A 28 -1.84 8.21 -5.52
CA TYR A 28 -2.13 8.20 -6.96
C TYR A 28 -1.09 7.34 -7.66
N CYS A 29 -1.56 6.34 -8.40
CA CYS A 29 -0.70 5.40 -9.10
C CYS A 29 -0.90 5.50 -10.60
N ASP A 30 0.18 5.45 -11.36
CA ASP A 30 0.13 5.40 -12.82
C ASP A 30 -0.33 4.03 -13.31
N ASN A 31 -0.06 2.99 -12.53
CA ASN A 31 -0.31 1.62 -12.92
C ASN A 31 -1.65 1.15 -12.36
N LYS A 32 -2.58 0.89 -13.27
CA LYS A 32 -3.91 0.41 -12.89
C LYS A 32 -3.85 -0.92 -12.14
N ALA A 33 -2.90 -1.79 -12.48
CA ALA A 33 -2.75 -3.06 -11.80
C ALA A 33 -2.42 -2.88 -10.31
N THR A 34 -1.57 -1.92 -9.98
CA THR A 34 -1.25 -1.60 -8.58
C THR A 34 -2.50 -1.17 -7.82
N VAL A 35 -3.33 -0.31 -8.43
CA VAL A 35 -4.56 0.14 -7.81
C VAL A 35 -5.49 -1.04 -7.51
N VAL A 36 -5.64 -1.95 -8.48
CA VAL A 36 -6.48 -3.14 -8.32
C VAL A 36 -5.96 -4.02 -7.18
N ILE A 37 -4.64 -4.24 -7.13
CA ILE A 37 -4.02 -5.06 -6.09
C ILE A 37 -4.27 -4.46 -4.70
N VAL A 38 -4.07 -3.17 -4.56
CA VAL A 38 -4.30 -2.48 -3.27
C VAL A 38 -5.75 -2.59 -2.84
N LYS A 39 -6.69 -2.40 -3.78
CA LYS A 39 -8.11 -2.48 -3.47
C LYS A 39 -8.55 -3.89 -3.09
N LYS A 40 -8.08 -4.90 -3.83
CA LYS A 40 -8.46 -6.29 -3.57
C LYS A 40 -7.67 -6.90 -2.43
N GLY A 41 -6.48 -6.39 -2.15
CA GLY A 41 -5.63 -6.90 -1.09
C GLY A 41 -5.02 -8.26 -1.38
N ARG A 42 -5.00 -8.71 -2.63
CA ARG A 42 -4.45 -10.01 -2.99
C ARG A 42 -3.88 -10.03 -4.41
N SER A 43 -2.96 -10.93 -4.64
CA SER A 43 -2.32 -11.11 -5.94
C SER A 43 -1.78 -12.53 -6.03
N LYS A 44 -1.50 -12.98 -7.26
CA LYS A 44 -0.84 -14.27 -7.49
C LYS A 44 0.66 -14.20 -7.29
N CYS A 45 1.24 -13.02 -7.26
CA CYS A 45 2.68 -12.84 -7.10
C CYS A 45 3.06 -12.90 -5.61
N ILE A 46 3.98 -13.78 -5.25
CA ILE A 46 4.41 -13.96 -3.87
C ILE A 46 5.03 -12.68 -3.30
N GLU A 47 5.83 -11.98 -4.10
CA GLU A 47 6.46 -10.73 -3.67
C GLU A 47 5.41 -9.66 -3.34
N ILE A 48 4.39 -9.56 -4.16
CA ILE A 48 3.29 -8.62 -3.93
C ILE A 48 2.53 -9.01 -2.67
N ILE A 49 2.29 -10.29 -2.45
CA ILE A 49 1.62 -10.77 -1.24
C ILE A 49 2.41 -10.36 0.01
N LYS A 50 3.74 -10.52 -0.03
CA LYS A 50 4.59 -10.14 1.10
C LYS A 50 4.51 -8.63 1.36
N LEU A 51 4.56 -7.83 0.31
CA LEU A 51 4.46 -6.38 0.44
C LEU A 51 3.11 -5.96 1.00
N MET A 52 2.03 -6.58 0.52
CA MET A 52 0.69 -6.29 1.03
C MET A 52 0.53 -6.66 2.50
N ARG A 53 1.15 -7.76 2.93
CA ARG A 53 1.14 -8.14 4.34
C ARG A 53 1.83 -7.10 5.20
N GLN A 54 2.98 -6.60 4.77
CA GLN A 54 3.69 -5.55 5.49
C GLN A 54 2.86 -4.26 5.55
N LEU A 55 2.23 -3.90 4.44
CA LEU A 55 1.40 -2.72 4.39
C LEU A 55 0.20 -2.84 5.32
N THR A 56 -0.48 -3.98 5.31
CA THR A 56 -1.61 -4.24 6.19
C THR A 56 -1.17 -4.19 7.66
N TRP A 57 -0.02 -4.77 7.98
CA TRP A 57 0.54 -4.72 9.32
C TRP A 57 0.76 -3.29 9.79
N CYS A 58 1.41 -2.46 8.95
CA CYS A 58 1.64 -1.07 9.28
C CYS A 58 0.34 -0.31 9.47
N ALA A 59 -0.63 -0.54 8.58
CA ALA A 59 -1.92 0.12 8.69
C ALA A 59 -2.64 -0.22 9.99
N SER A 60 -2.58 -1.48 10.41
CA SER A 60 -3.17 -1.91 11.67
C SER A 60 -2.41 -1.35 12.87
N LEU A 61 -1.08 -1.37 12.79
CA LEU A 61 -0.23 -0.92 13.89
C LEU A 61 -0.41 0.57 14.19
N HIS A 62 -0.48 1.38 13.13
CA HIS A 62 -0.59 2.84 13.26
C HIS A 62 -2.01 3.35 13.07
N ASN A 63 -2.95 2.45 12.79
CA ASN A 63 -4.37 2.79 12.68
C ASN A 63 -4.65 3.85 11.61
N PHE A 64 -4.05 3.70 10.43
CA PHE A 64 -4.35 4.55 9.28
C PHE A 64 -5.03 3.73 8.18
N GLN A 65 -5.70 4.43 7.27
CA GLN A 65 -6.32 3.81 6.10
C GLN A 65 -5.60 4.25 4.84
N LEU A 66 -5.35 3.29 3.97
CA LEU A 66 -4.68 3.52 2.71
C LEU A 66 -5.64 3.30 1.56
N THR A 67 -5.68 4.26 0.64
CA THR A 67 -6.49 4.16 -0.57
C THR A 67 -5.63 4.49 -1.77
N ALA A 68 -5.75 3.72 -2.84
CA ALA A 68 -5.05 3.97 -4.09
C ALA A 68 -6.03 4.36 -5.18
N LYS A 69 -5.68 5.35 -5.98
CA LYS A 69 -6.46 5.76 -7.14
C LYS A 69 -5.57 5.82 -8.37
N HIS A 70 -6.16 5.49 -9.52
CA HIS A 70 -5.48 5.60 -10.81
C HIS A 70 -5.49 7.05 -11.28
N VAL A 71 -4.33 7.50 -11.70
CA VAL A 71 -4.17 8.85 -12.26
C VAL A 71 -4.77 8.95 -13.65
#